data_028aaa2dad5d2445b9574ff029be4eb9
#
_entry.id   028aaa2dad5d2445b9574ff029be4eb9
#
_cell.length_a   1.000
_cell.length_b   1.000
_cell.length_c   1.000
_cell.angle_alpha   90.00
_cell.angle_beta   90.00
_cell.angle_gamma   90.00
#
_symmetry.space_group_name_H-M   'P 1'
#
loop_
_entity.id
_entity.type
_entity.pdbx_description
1 polymer ?
#
loop_
_entity_poly.entity_id
_entity_poly.type
_entity_poly.pdbx_seq_one_letter_code
_entity_poly.pdbx_strand_id
1 'polypeptide(L)'
;MRREMPYTAGLGERYGYATGYRATSHPSLPNYLAMSGGSTFGVTDDHDPSAHPLAAQSVFGQALAAHRTATVYAEDMPGPCFTTSAGRYAVRHNPWTYYVRERAACRRHDLPMTGLSADVRAGRLPNAGMVVPNTCSDAHDCPAATADAWLRTVLGEVMAGPDFTSGRLLVVVTADEDDHDQGNFVLTTLVNPQLHHVVVSSPLDHYSLARLYAEVLGVPPLQQARSAPSIVSAFGLVVGPGH
;
A
#
# COMPACT_ATOMS: atom_id res chain seq x y z
N MET A 1 2.37 -16.70 11.19
CA MET A 1 2.99 -15.64 10.37
C MET A 1 4.53 -15.66 10.44
N ARG A 2 5.24 -15.47 11.58
CA ARG A 2 6.73 -15.49 11.62
C ARG A 2 7.37 -16.75 11.02
N ARG A 3 6.74 -17.92 11.16
CA ARG A 3 7.25 -19.18 10.60
C ARG A 3 6.99 -19.31 9.10
N GLU A 4 5.92 -18.71 8.61
CA GLU A 4 5.47 -18.82 7.21
C GLU A 4 6.01 -17.69 6.33
N MET A 5 6.29 -16.53 6.94
CA MET A 5 6.86 -15.35 6.30
C MET A 5 8.12 -14.87 7.03
N PRO A 6 9.20 -15.67 7.04
CA PRO A 6 10.42 -15.34 7.82
C PRO A 6 11.18 -14.13 7.27
N TYR A 7 11.12 -13.85 5.97
CA TYR A 7 11.74 -12.67 5.38
C TYR A 7 11.04 -11.40 5.83
N THR A 8 9.72 -11.35 5.70
CA THR A 8 8.90 -10.20 6.12
C THR A 8 9.03 -9.95 7.63
N ALA A 9 9.00 -11.01 8.44
CA ALA A 9 9.23 -10.90 9.88
C ALA A 9 10.63 -10.36 10.21
N GLY A 10 11.66 -10.83 9.50
CA GLY A 10 13.04 -10.35 9.66
C GLY A 10 13.22 -8.88 9.27
N LEU A 11 12.48 -8.39 8.26
CA LEU A 11 12.43 -6.95 7.93
C LEU A 11 11.84 -6.15 9.10
N GLY A 12 10.72 -6.61 9.65
CA GLY A 12 10.11 -5.97 10.81
C GLY A 12 11.05 -5.89 12.01
N GLU A 13 11.74 -6.99 12.31
CA GLU A 13 12.73 -7.02 13.40
C GLU A 13 13.92 -6.11 13.15
N ARG A 14 14.35 -6.00 11.90
CA ARG A 14 15.50 -5.14 11.51
C ARG A 14 15.15 -3.65 11.52
N TYR A 15 14.01 -3.28 11.00
CA TYR A 15 13.61 -1.88 10.80
C TYR A 15 12.51 -1.47 11.78
N GLY A 16 11.28 -1.88 11.56
CA GLY A 16 10.19 -1.62 12.49
C GLY A 16 8.91 -2.33 12.10
N TYR A 17 8.07 -2.62 13.10
CA TYR A 17 6.76 -3.23 12.89
C TYR A 17 5.75 -2.78 13.94
N ALA A 18 4.48 -2.85 13.57
CA ALA A 18 3.36 -2.60 14.47
C ALA A 18 2.77 -3.93 14.98
N THR A 19 2.53 -4.02 16.29
CA THR A 19 1.84 -5.16 16.92
C THR A 19 0.35 -4.93 17.08
N GLY A 20 -0.10 -3.66 16.98
CA GLY A 20 -1.48 -3.24 17.14
C GLY A 20 -2.12 -2.71 15.84
N TYR A 21 -1.63 -3.10 14.67
CA TYR A 21 -2.23 -2.69 13.41
C TYR A 21 -3.41 -3.58 13.07
N ARG A 22 -4.57 -2.97 12.84
CA ARG A 22 -5.81 -3.68 12.57
C ARG A 22 -6.39 -3.25 11.22
N ALA A 23 -6.73 -4.22 10.38
CA ALA A 23 -7.49 -3.97 9.17
C ALA A 23 -8.91 -3.47 9.49
N THR A 24 -9.53 -2.78 8.55
CA THR A 24 -10.78 -2.05 8.80
C THR A 24 -12.00 -2.96 8.69
N SER A 25 -11.97 -3.94 7.80
CA SER A 25 -13.15 -4.73 7.43
C SER A 25 -12.75 -6.08 6.84
N HIS A 26 -13.75 -6.89 6.50
CA HIS A 26 -13.80 -7.95 5.51
C HIS A 26 -14.98 -7.63 4.56
N PRO A 27 -14.89 -7.98 3.27
CA PRO A 27 -13.76 -8.52 2.54
C PRO A 27 -12.72 -7.46 2.11
N SER A 28 -11.86 -7.79 1.13
CA SER A 28 -10.68 -7.01 0.73
C SER A 28 -10.97 -5.57 0.30
N LEU A 29 -11.88 -5.34 -0.64
CA LEU A 29 -12.06 -4.03 -1.28
C LEU A 29 -12.26 -2.86 -0.31
N PRO A 30 -13.11 -2.94 0.74
CA PRO A 30 -13.23 -1.87 1.73
C PRO A 30 -11.90 -1.45 2.36
N ASN A 31 -10.98 -2.39 2.57
CA ASN A 31 -9.66 -2.13 3.14
C ASN A 31 -8.77 -1.36 2.17
N TYR A 32 -8.72 -1.76 0.90
CA TYR A 32 -8.00 -1.02 -0.14
C TYR A 32 -8.54 0.40 -0.32
N LEU A 33 -9.85 0.59 -0.21
CA LEU A 33 -10.46 1.92 -0.25
C LEU A 33 -10.13 2.75 1.00
N ALA A 34 -10.09 2.13 2.18
CA ALA A 34 -9.66 2.79 3.41
C ALA A 34 -8.21 3.29 3.31
N MET A 35 -7.29 2.46 2.79
CA MET A 35 -5.88 2.82 2.58
C MET A 35 -5.69 3.92 1.53
N SER A 36 -6.50 3.91 0.47
CA SER A 36 -6.32 4.81 -0.69
C SER A 36 -7.18 6.06 -0.66
N GLY A 37 -8.24 6.10 0.14
CA GLY A 37 -9.18 7.24 0.19
C GLY A 37 -9.56 7.69 1.58
N GLY A 38 -9.07 7.01 2.63
CA GLY A 38 -9.40 7.30 4.01
C GLY A 38 -10.85 6.98 4.38
N SER A 39 -11.53 6.15 3.60
CA SER A 39 -12.92 5.70 3.83
C SER A 39 -13.19 4.41 3.09
N THR A 40 -14.06 3.56 3.62
CA THR A 40 -14.64 2.43 2.87
C THR A 40 -15.70 2.89 1.87
N PHE A 41 -16.16 4.14 1.98
CA PHE A 41 -17.26 4.73 1.18
C PHE A 41 -18.57 3.92 1.25
N GLY A 42 -18.76 3.15 2.33
CA GLY A 42 -19.94 2.29 2.52
C GLY A 42 -19.89 1.00 1.70
N VAL A 43 -18.78 0.70 1.03
CA VAL A 43 -18.56 -0.56 0.32
C VAL A 43 -18.35 -1.69 1.34
N THR A 44 -18.99 -2.83 1.12
CA THR A 44 -18.99 -4.00 2.01
C THR A 44 -18.82 -5.33 1.25
N ASP A 45 -18.41 -5.26 -0.02
CA ASP A 45 -18.20 -6.41 -0.91
C ASP A 45 -17.01 -6.18 -1.85
N ASP A 46 -16.72 -7.13 -2.72
CA ASP A 46 -15.59 -7.13 -3.65
C ASP A 46 -16.00 -6.91 -5.11
N HIS A 47 -17.15 -6.30 -5.36
CA HIS A 47 -17.59 -6.05 -6.72
C HIS A 47 -16.69 -5.08 -7.49
N ASP A 48 -16.68 -5.21 -8.81
CA ASP A 48 -15.87 -4.42 -9.74
C ASP A 48 -16.19 -2.92 -9.69
N PRO A 49 -15.31 -2.05 -10.22
CA PRO A 49 -15.49 -0.59 -10.27
C PRO A 49 -16.78 -0.10 -10.91
N SER A 50 -17.43 -0.93 -11.74
CA SER A 50 -18.74 -0.61 -12.33
C SER A 50 -19.88 -0.62 -11.29
N ALA A 51 -19.76 -1.42 -10.22
CA ALA A 51 -20.71 -1.47 -9.12
C ALA A 51 -20.44 -0.38 -8.07
N HIS A 52 -19.18 0.00 -7.90
CA HIS A 52 -18.73 0.97 -6.89
C HIS A 52 -17.98 2.16 -7.50
N PRO A 53 -18.61 2.97 -8.38
CA PRO A 53 -17.96 4.16 -8.97
C PRO A 53 -17.81 5.26 -7.90
N LEU A 54 -16.57 5.56 -7.50
CA LEU A 54 -16.29 6.57 -6.48
C LEU A 54 -16.00 7.93 -7.10
N ALA A 55 -16.80 8.94 -6.76
CA ALA A 55 -16.57 10.34 -7.18
C ALA A 55 -15.59 11.08 -6.23
N ALA A 56 -15.07 10.38 -5.22
CA ALA A 56 -14.12 10.90 -4.24
C ALA A 56 -12.71 11.07 -4.83
N GLN A 57 -11.81 11.67 -4.06
CA GLN A 57 -10.39 11.79 -4.36
C GLN A 57 -9.61 10.65 -3.64
N SER A 58 -8.63 10.06 -4.35
CA SER A 58 -7.67 9.13 -3.76
C SER A 58 -6.41 9.85 -3.28
N VAL A 59 -5.58 9.17 -2.48
CA VAL A 59 -4.23 9.64 -2.09
C VAL A 59 -3.34 9.83 -3.33
N PHE A 60 -3.54 9.05 -4.39
CA PHE A 60 -2.81 9.19 -5.66
C PHE A 60 -3.25 10.45 -6.42
N GLY A 61 -4.56 10.67 -6.53
CA GLY A 61 -5.11 11.90 -7.12
C GLY A 61 -4.74 13.13 -6.30
N GLN A 62 -4.66 13.01 -4.98
CA GLN A 62 -4.21 14.08 -4.09
C GLN A 62 -2.73 14.42 -4.31
N ALA A 63 -1.87 13.41 -4.50
CA ALA A 63 -0.46 13.61 -4.84
C ALA A 63 -0.31 14.39 -6.14
N LEU A 64 -1.01 13.97 -7.20
CA LEU A 64 -0.98 14.67 -8.49
C LEU A 64 -1.51 16.11 -8.41
N ALA A 65 -2.57 16.33 -7.64
CA ALA A 65 -3.12 17.67 -7.41
C ALA A 65 -2.14 18.59 -6.65
N ALA A 66 -1.27 18.01 -5.82
CA ALA A 66 -0.19 18.69 -5.11
C ALA A 66 1.11 18.81 -5.93
N HIS A 67 1.07 18.56 -7.25
CA HIS A 67 2.23 18.54 -8.13
C HIS A 67 3.33 17.54 -7.72
N ARG A 68 2.92 16.43 -7.11
CA ARG A 68 3.76 15.28 -6.75
C ARG A 68 3.50 14.12 -7.71
N THR A 69 4.35 13.11 -7.65
CA THR A 69 4.20 11.91 -8.48
C THR A 69 3.38 10.84 -7.78
N ALA A 70 2.59 10.09 -8.56
CA ALA A 70 1.85 8.93 -8.07
C ALA A 70 1.92 7.80 -9.10
N THR A 71 2.12 6.56 -8.66
CA THR A 71 2.08 5.37 -9.52
C THR A 71 1.61 4.16 -8.72
N VAL A 72 0.73 3.38 -9.30
CA VAL A 72 0.41 2.02 -8.85
C VAL A 72 1.05 1.03 -9.82
N TYR A 73 1.68 -0.02 -9.31
CA TYR A 73 2.24 -1.13 -10.07
C TYR A 73 1.50 -2.40 -9.70
N ALA A 74 0.70 -2.95 -10.61
CA ALA A 74 -0.10 -4.14 -10.35
C ALA A 74 0.44 -5.35 -11.15
N GLU A 75 0.75 -6.43 -10.42
CA GLU A 75 1.22 -7.68 -11.00
C GLU A 75 0.11 -8.34 -11.82
N ASP A 76 0.45 -8.89 -12.98
CA ASP A 76 -0.44 -9.55 -13.95
C ASP A 76 -1.58 -8.67 -14.48
N MET A 77 -1.58 -7.37 -14.21
CA MET A 77 -2.57 -6.46 -14.79
C MET A 77 -2.41 -6.40 -16.31
N PRO A 78 -3.48 -6.68 -17.11
CA PRO A 78 -3.37 -6.79 -18.57
C PRO A 78 -3.01 -5.49 -19.29
N GLY A 79 -3.29 -4.35 -18.67
CA GLY A 79 -3.01 -3.03 -19.23
C GLY A 79 -3.32 -1.92 -18.24
N PRO A 80 -2.92 -0.67 -18.51
CA PRO A 80 -3.08 0.43 -17.58
C PRO A 80 -4.53 0.66 -17.14
N CYS A 81 -4.74 0.82 -15.79
CA CYS A 81 -6.05 1.08 -15.21
C CYS A 81 -7.12 0.05 -15.62
N PHE A 82 -6.75 -1.21 -15.59
CA PHE A 82 -7.64 -2.31 -16.00
C PHE A 82 -8.71 -2.57 -14.95
N THR A 83 -9.99 -2.47 -15.34
CA THR A 83 -11.13 -2.34 -14.43
C THR A 83 -11.92 -3.61 -14.16
N THR A 84 -11.38 -4.77 -14.54
CA THR A 84 -11.97 -6.09 -14.29
C THR A 84 -10.88 -7.07 -13.87
N SER A 85 -11.22 -8.09 -13.10
CA SER A 85 -10.26 -9.14 -12.77
C SER A 85 -9.90 -9.98 -14.00
N ALA A 86 -8.63 -10.43 -14.09
CA ALA A 86 -8.13 -11.23 -15.21
C ALA A 86 -6.99 -12.16 -14.74
N GLY A 87 -7.16 -13.46 -14.93
CA GLY A 87 -6.18 -14.43 -14.44
C GLY A 87 -5.98 -14.30 -12.93
N ARG A 88 -4.75 -13.98 -12.51
CA ARG A 88 -4.42 -13.72 -11.10
C ARG A 88 -4.49 -12.25 -10.69
N TYR A 89 -4.68 -11.34 -11.63
CA TYR A 89 -4.95 -9.95 -11.29
C TYR A 89 -6.36 -9.80 -10.72
N ALA A 90 -6.46 -9.35 -9.48
CA ALA A 90 -7.72 -9.05 -8.81
C ALA A 90 -7.95 -7.53 -8.76
N VAL A 91 -8.97 -7.03 -9.50
CA VAL A 91 -9.25 -5.60 -9.57
C VAL A 91 -9.63 -5.00 -8.20
N ARG A 92 -10.24 -5.80 -7.30
CA ARG A 92 -10.56 -5.39 -5.93
C ARG A 92 -9.33 -5.01 -5.11
N HIS A 93 -8.14 -5.51 -5.47
CA HIS A 93 -6.87 -5.16 -4.84
C HIS A 93 -6.22 -3.91 -5.46
N ASN A 94 -6.76 -3.40 -6.57
CA ASN A 94 -6.25 -2.19 -7.24
C ASN A 94 -7.23 -1.01 -7.05
N PRO A 95 -7.13 -0.25 -5.94
CA PRO A 95 -8.16 0.72 -5.58
C PRO A 95 -8.26 1.91 -6.52
N TRP A 96 -7.19 2.32 -7.24
CA TRP A 96 -7.27 3.49 -8.10
C TRP A 96 -8.29 3.35 -9.22
N THR A 97 -8.57 2.12 -9.62
CA THR A 97 -9.57 1.80 -10.67
C THR A 97 -11.00 2.19 -10.28
N TYR A 98 -11.31 2.38 -9.00
CA TYR A 98 -12.64 2.75 -8.51
C TYR A 98 -12.92 4.26 -8.57
N TYR A 99 -11.90 5.12 -8.64
CA TYR A 99 -12.04 6.57 -8.59
C TYR A 99 -12.33 7.14 -9.97
N VAL A 100 -13.63 7.30 -10.32
CA VAL A 100 -14.09 7.64 -11.67
C VAL A 100 -13.66 9.03 -12.16
N ARG A 101 -13.48 9.99 -11.24
CA ARG A 101 -12.99 11.34 -11.59
C ARG A 101 -11.51 11.37 -11.90
N GLU A 102 -10.77 10.34 -11.50
CA GLU A 102 -9.33 10.20 -11.71
C GLU A 102 -8.99 9.26 -12.87
N ARG A 103 -9.97 8.81 -13.67
CA ARG A 103 -9.79 7.81 -14.73
C ARG A 103 -8.68 8.15 -15.74
N ALA A 104 -8.53 9.43 -16.08
CA ALA A 104 -7.48 9.87 -16.98
C ALA A 104 -6.06 9.76 -16.35
N ALA A 105 -5.94 10.01 -15.04
CA ALA A 105 -4.70 9.84 -14.29
C ALA A 105 -4.41 8.34 -14.07
N CYS A 106 -5.40 7.55 -13.68
CA CYS A 106 -5.31 6.11 -13.54
C CYS A 106 -4.71 5.46 -14.81
N ARG A 107 -5.23 5.80 -16.01
CA ARG A 107 -4.70 5.26 -17.28
C ARG A 107 -3.23 5.62 -17.55
N ARG A 108 -2.69 6.66 -16.95
CA ARG A 108 -1.30 7.07 -17.14
C ARG A 108 -0.35 6.53 -16.08
N HIS A 109 -0.85 6.23 -14.88
CA HIS A 109 -0.03 6.00 -13.71
C HIS A 109 -0.38 4.74 -12.91
N ASP A 110 -1.46 4.05 -13.24
CA ASP A 110 -1.78 2.72 -12.72
C ASP A 110 -1.41 1.69 -13.78
N LEU A 111 -0.26 1.07 -13.60
CA LEU A 111 0.48 0.38 -14.65
C LEU A 111 0.73 -1.10 -14.31
N PRO A 112 0.86 -1.97 -15.30
CA PRO A 112 1.42 -3.30 -15.06
C PRO A 112 2.78 -3.21 -14.37
N MET A 113 3.05 -4.14 -13.45
CA MET A 113 4.25 -4.12 -12.58
C MET A 113 5.58 -4.20 -13.36
N THR A 114 5.56 -4.52 -14.64
CA THR A 114 6.76 -4.67 -15.49
C THR A 114 7.66 -3.42 -15.55
N GLY A 115 7.11 -2.23 -15.24
CA GLY A 115 7.87 -0.99 -15.19
C GLY A 115 8.62 -0.73 -13.89
N LEU A 116 8.27 -1.42 -12.80
CA LEU A 116 8.79 -1.16 -11.46
C LEU A 116 10.32 -1.21 -11.39
N SER A 117 10.94 -2.26 -11.93
CA SER A 117 12.39 -2.43 -11.91
C SER A 117 13.15 -1.29 -12.61
N ALA A 118 12.60 -0.76 -13.70
CA ALA A 118 13.21 0.38 -14.40
C ALA A 118 13.16 1.66 -13.56
N ASP A 119 12.05 1.91 -12.88
CA ASP A 119 11.87 3.08 -12.02
C ASP A 119 12.71 2.98 -10.75
N VAL A 120 12.81 1.79 -10.15
CA VAL A 120 13.72 1.52 -9.01
C VAL A 120 15.16 1.86 -9.37
N ARG A 121 15.68 1.30 -10.47
CA ARG A 121 17.07 1.53 -10.89
C ARG A 121 17.36 2.99 -11.23
N ALA A 122 16.37 3.70 -11.70
CA ALA A 122 16.51 5.11 -12.07
C ALA A 122 16.29 6.08 -10.90
N GLY A 123 15.93 5.61 -9.70
CA GLY A 123 15.59 6.47 -8.56
C GLY A 123 14.37 7.34 -8.84
N ARG A 124 13.34 6.79 -9.48
CA ARG A 124 12.11 7.50 -9.89
C ARG A 124 10.85 6.89 -9.27
N LEU A 125 10.97 6.25 -8.12
CA LEU A 125 9.78 5.79 -7.41
C LEU A 125 8.90 6.98 -7.01
N PRO A 126 7.56 6.83 -7.06
CA PRO A 126 6.64 7.94 -6.85
C PRO A 126 6.61 8.42 -5.40
N ASN A 127 6.18 9.68 -5.19
CA ASN A 127 5.93 10.23 -3.85
C ASN A 127 4.76 9.51 -3.15
N ALA A 128 3.76 9.04 -3.91
CA ALA A 128 2.69 8.17 -3.45
C ALA A 128 2.61 6.95 -4.38
N GLY A 129 2.97 5.78 -3.87
CA GLY A 129 2.99 4.55 -4.65
C GLY A 129 2.30 3.39 -3.96
N MET A 130 1.87 2.42 -4.76
CA MET A 130 1.40 1.13 -4.28
C MET A 130 1.90 0.04 -5.22
N VAL A 131 2.38 -1.06 -4.67
CA VAL A 131 2.66 -2.29 -5.42
C VAL A 131 1.60 -3.31 -5.02
N VAL A 132 0.84 -3.77 -6.00
CA VAL A 132 -0.25 -4.72 -5.83
C VAL A 132 0.19 -6.07 -6.38
N PRO A 133 0.46 -7.07 -5.54
CA PRO A 133 0.76 -8.43 -6.00
C PRO A 133 -0.48 -9.09 -6.61
N ASN A 134 -0.30 -10.15 -7.38
CA ASN A 134 -1.38 -11.00 -7.84
C ASN A 134 -1.89 -11.92 -6.71
N THR A 135 -3.03 -12.61 -6.89
CA THR A 135 -3.68 -13.43 -5.86
C THR A 135 -2.87 -14.63 -5.36
N CYS A 136 -1.77 -14.99 -6.03
CA CYS A 136 -0.83 -15.97 -5.52
C CYS A 136 0.32 -15.32 -4.74
N SER A 137 0.79 -14.18 -5.21
CA SER A 137 1.89 -13.42 -4.60
C SER A 137 1.46 -12.64 -3.34
N ASP A 138 0.17 -12.45 -3.11
CA ASP A 138 -0.41 -11.80 -1.92
C ASP A 138 -0.87 -12.77 -0.81
N ALA A 139 -0.70 -14.07 -1.03
CA ALA A 139 -1.14 -15.16 -0.14
C ALA A 139 -2.68 -15.40 -0.11
N HIS A 140 -3.47 -14.84 -1.03
CA HIS A 140 -4.89 -15.11 -1.13
C HIS A 140 -5.17 -16.54 -1.63
N ASP A 141 -4.57 -16.91 -2.78
CA ASP A 141 -4.79 -18.22 -3.42
C ASP A 141 -3.63 -19.21 -3.22
N CYS A 142 -2.50 -18.74 -2.66
CA CYS A 142 -1.29 -19.53 -2.48
C CYS A 142 -0.78 -19.42 -1.04
N PRO A 143 0.09 -20.34 -0.57
CA PRO A 143 0.65 -20.28 0.77
C PRO A 143 1.42 -18.97 1.05
N ALA A 144 1.37 -18.48 2.29
CA ALA A 144 2.10 -17.28 2.74
C ALA A 144 3.61 -17.33 2.44
N ALA A 145 4.22 -18.52 2.41
CA ALA A 145 5.61 -18.69 1.99
C ALA A 145 5.87 -18.27 0.55
N THR A 146 4.87 -18.39 -0.35
CA THR A 146 4.96 -17.90 -1.74
C THR A 146 5.01 -16.37 -1.75
N ALA A 147 4.15 -15.72 -0.98
CA ALA A 147 4.16 -14.26 -0.82
C ALA A 147 5.47 -13.76 -0.22
N ASP A 148 6.01 -14.44 0.78
CA ASP A 148 7.28 -14.08 1.42
C ASP A 148 8.48 -14.19 0.44
N ALA A 149 8.48 -15.22 -0.41
CA ALA A 149 9.48 -15.39 -1.46
C ALA A 149 9.37 -14.31 -2.55
N TRP A 150 8.15 -13.95 -2.95
CA TRP A 150 7.88 -12.86 -3.88
C TRP A 150 8.33 -11.51 -3.30
N LEU A 151 7.94 -11.21 -2.04
CA LEU A 151 8.36 -10.01 -1.32
C LEU A 151 9.89 -9.92 -1.23
N ARG A 152 10.59 -11.03 -0.95
CA ARG A 152 12.06 -11.07 -0.93
C ARG A 152 12.66 -10.60 -2.24
N THR A 153 12.09 -11.04 -3.37
CA THR A 153 12.58 -10.67 -4.69
C THR A 153 12.34 -9.19 -4.98
N VAL A 154 11.09 -8.73 -4.81
CA VAL A 154 10.69 -7.36 -5.12
C VAL A 154 11.34 -6.35 -4.20
N LEU A 155 11.27 -6.59 -2.87
CA LEU A 155 11.88 -5.68 -1.90
C LEU A 155 13.41 -5.73 -1.94
N GLY A 156 14.01 -6.86 -2.31
CA GLY A 156 15.45 -6.96 -2.55
C GLY A 156 15.91 -5.98 -3.64
N GLU A 157 15.16 -5.89 -4.73
CA GLU A 157 15.43 -4.92 -5.80
C GLU A 157 15.16 -3.48 -5.34
N VAL A 158 13.99 -3.22 -4.72
CA VAL A 158 13.61 -1.88 -4.22
C VAL A 158 14.64 -1.34 -3.22
N MET A 159 15.08 -2.17 -2.28
CA MET A 159 16.04 -1.78 -1.25
C MET A 159 17.47 -1.58 -1.79
N ALA A 160 17.79 -2.13 -2.95
CA ALA A 160 19.04 -1.85 -3.65
C ALA A 160 19.01 -0.55 -4.47
N GLY A 161 17.82 0.01 -4.68
CA GLY A 161 17.62 1.24 -5.48
C GLY A 161 18.05 2.53 -4.77
N PRO A 162 18.34 3.59 -5.56
CA PRO A 162 18.82 4.87 -5.03
C PRO A 162 17.83 5.55 -4.08
N ASP A 163 16.52 5.42 -4.30
CA ASP A 163 15.52 6.04 -3.43
C ASP A 163 15.54 5.45 -2.01
N PHE A 164 15.74 4.14 -1.90
CA PHE A 164 15.86 3.49 -0.60
C PHE A 164 17.22 3.77 0.05
N THR A 165 18.32 3.58 -0.67
CA THR A 165 19.67 3.73 -0.12
C THR A 165 19.98 5.15 0.32
N SER A 166 19.33 6.15 -0.25
CA SER A 166 19.40 7.55 0.19
C SER A 166 18.51 7.88 1.41
N GLY A 167 17.69 6.93 1.88
CA GLY A 167 16.76 7.14 2.98
C GLY A 167 15.46 7.88 2.62
N ARG A 168 15.26 8.23 1.34
CA ARG A 168 14.06 8.96 0.90
C ARG A 168 12.81 8.10 0.77
N LEU A 169 12.97 6.78 0.60
CA LEU A 169 11.86 5.85 0.42
C LEU A 169 11.48 5.17 1.74
N LEU A 170 10.23 5.32 2.13
CA LEU A 170 9.59 4.47 3.14
C LEU A 170 8.77 3.39 2.44
N VAL A 171 9.03 2.14 2.77
CA VAL A 171 8.20 1.01 2.33
C VAL A 171 7.36 0.51 3.49
N VAL A 172 6.05 0.38 3.26
CA VAL A 172 5.12 -0.27 4.19
C VAL A 172 4.69 -1.59 3.58
N VAL A 173 4.90 -2.68 4.30
CA VAL A 173 4.38 -4.01 3.94
C VAL A 173 3.26 -4.32 4.91
N THR A 174 2.06 -4.54 4.40
CA THR A 174 0.88 -4.87 5.19
C THR A 174 -0.06 -5.79 4.41
N ALA A 175 -0.88 -6.57 5.09
CA ALA A 175 -2.03 -7.22 4.49
C ALA A 175 -3.26 -6.31 4.58
N ASP A 176 -4.22 -6.50 3.69
CA ASP A 176 -5.48 -5.78 3.68
C ASP A 176 -6.44 -6.29 4.77
N GLU A 177 -6.39 -7.59 5.07
CA GLU A 177 -7.19 -8.24 6.11
C GLU A 177 -6.48 -9.50 6.65
N ASP A 178 -7.00 -10.09 7.72
CA ASP A 178 -6.53 -11.36 8.26
C ASP A 178 -7.28 -12.56 7.63
N ASP A 179 -6.95 -13.76 8.08
CA ASP A 179 -7.59 -15.03 7.70
C ASP A 179 -8.88 -15.33 8.49
N HIS A 180 -9.56 -14.33 9.04
CA HIS A 180 -10.71 -14.38 9.95
C HIS A 180 -10.44 -14.94 11.36
N ASP A 181 -9.21 -15.35 11.69
CA ASP A 181 -8.89 -15.99 12.97
C ASP A 181 -8.10 -15.09 13.93
N GLN A 182 -7.63 -13.91 13.48
CA GLN A 182 -6.76 -13.01 14.23
C GLN A 182 -7.45 -11.72 14.70
N GLY A 183 -8.78 -11.63 14.62
CA GLY A 183 -9.54 -10.41 14.97
C GLY A 183 -9.19 -9.21 14.11
N ASN A 184 -8.82 -9.49 12.88
CA ASN A 184 -8.39 -8.56 11.84
C ASN A 184 -7.09 -7.80 12.17
N PHE A 185 -6.23 -8.38 13.04
CA PHE A 185 -4.88 -7.88 13.23
C PHE A 185 -3.95 -8.41 12.14
N VAL A 186 -3.26 -7.50 11.48
CA VAL A 186 -2.35 -7.82 10.36
C VAL A 186 -0.93 -7.36 10.66
N LEU A 187 0.05 -8.16 10.21
CA LEU A 187 1.44 -7.76 10.29
C LEU A 187 1.67 -6.55 9.41
N THR A 188 2.13 -5.46 10.04
CA THR A 188 2.51 -4.25 9.31
C THR A 188 3.95 -3.90 9.64
N THR A 189 4.80 -3.94 8.62
CA THR A 189 6.24 -3.69 8.72
C THR A 189 6.59 -2.42 7.97
N LEU A 190 7.37 -1.54 8.60
CA LEU A 190 7.91 -0.33 8.00
C LEU A 190 9.41 -0.52 7.74
N VAL A 191 9.83 -0.24 6.52
CA VAL A 191 11.21 -0.47 6.07
C VAL A 191 11.78 0.85 5.53
N ASN A 192 12.71 1.42 6.26
CA ASN A 192 13.47 2.62 5.89
C ASN A 192 14.82 2.60 6.62
N PRO A 193 15.93 3.03 6.00
CA PRO A 193 17.25 3.04 6.65
C PRO A 193 17.36 3.81 7.96
N GLN A 194 16.42 4.72 8.26
CA GLN A 194 16.39 5.47 9.52
C GLN A 194 15.76 4.68 10.68
N LEU A 195 15.06 3.57 10.40
CA LEU A 195 14.41 2.76 11.41
C LEU A 195 15.34 1.63 11.88
N HIS A 196 15.44 1.43 13.19
CA HIS A 196 16.25 0.39 13.79
C HIS A 196 15.49 -0.25 14.97
N HIS A 197 15.02 -1.48 14.80
CA HIS A 197 14.34 -2.27 15.84
C HIS A 197 13.15 -1.55 16.51
N VAL A 198 12.38 -0.76 15.74
CA VAL A 198 11.24 -0.02 16.28
C VAL A 198 10.03 -0.94 16.41
N VAL A 199 9.46 -1.02 17.61
CA VAL A 199 8.21 -1.78 17.85
C VAL A 199 7.14 -0.83 18.33
N VAL A 200 6.03 -0.76 17.58
CA VAL A 200 4.89 0.10 17.88
C VAL A 200 3.72 -0.76 18.34
N SER A 201 3.24 -0.50 19.57
CA SER A 201 2.08 -1.21 20.15
C SER A 201 0.82 -0.37 20.21
N SER A 202 0.91 0.93 19.92
CA SER A 202 -0.28 1.78 19.83
C SER A 202 -1.18 1.35 18.68
N PRO A 203 -2.52 1.47 18.82
CA PRO A 203 -3.44 1.12 17.74
C PRO A 203 -3.19 1.92 16.47
N LEU A 204 -3.10 1.21 15.35
CA LEU A 204 -3.03 1.74 14.00
C LEU A 204 -4.00 0.97 13.10
N ASP A 205 -4.39 1.56 11.97
CA ASP A 205 -5.31 0.97 11.02
C ASP A 205 -5.07 1.45 9.58
N HIS A 206 -5.89 1.03 8.63
CA HIS A 206 -5.79 1.45 7.23
C HIS A 206 -6.05 2.96 7.02
N TYR A 207 -6.80 3.61 7.89
CA TYR A 207 -6.94 5.07 7.86
C TYR A 207 -5.64 5.77 8.30
N SER A 208 -4.89 5.13 9.20
CA SER A 208 -3.54 5.58 9.59
C SER A 208 -2.57 5.52 8.38
N LEU A 209 -2.72 4.52 7.50
CA LEU A 209 -1.93 4.43 6.27
C LEU A 209 -2.34 5.50 5.26
N ALA A 210 -3.64 5.77 5.08
CA ALA A 210 -4.10 6.91 4.28
C ALA A 210 -3.59 8.26 4.82
N ARG A 211 -3.51 8.41 6.15
CA ARG A 211 -2.91 9.57 6.80
C ARG A 211 -1.41 9.67 6.54
N LEU A 212 -0.68 8.56 6.55
CA LEU A 212 0.75 8.54 6.22
C LEU A 212 1.03 9.14 4.84
N TYR A 213 0.24 8.78 3.82
CA TYR A 213 0.36 9.42 2.49
C TYR A 213 0.21 10.94 2.58
N ALA A 214 -0.80 11.42 3.29
CA ALA A 214 -1.03 12.86 3.44
C ALA A 214 0.12 13.57 4.17
N GLU A 215 0.65 12.97 5.24
CA GLU A 215 1.78 13.51 6.01
C GLU A 215 3.06 13.57 5.16
N VAL A 216 3.35 12.53 4.36
CA VAL A 216 4.50 12.51 3.43
C VAL A 216 4.35 13.54 2.31
N LEU A 217 3.14 13.71 1.79
CA LEU A 217 2.84 14.67 0.71
C LEU A 217 2.76 16.13 1.20
N GLY A 218 2.62 16.35 2.51
CA GLY A 218 2.40 17.67 3.09
C GLY A 218 1.02 18.26 2.76
N VAL A 219 -0.01 17.40 2.67
CA VAL A 219 -1.40 17.77 2.34
C VAL A 219 -2.37 17.36 3.45
N PRO A 220 -3.58 17.96 3.53
CA PRO A 220 -4.58 17.55 4.52
C PRO A 220 -5.03 16.09 4.31
N PRO A 221 -5.14 15.26 5.38
CA PRO A 221 -5.63 13.89 5.24
C PRO A 221 -7.08 13.82 4.75
N LEU A 222 -7.40 12.75 4.01
CA LEU A 222 -8.74 12.50 3.47
C LEU A 222 -9.66 11.85 4.52
N GLN A 223 -10.94 12.15 4.46
CA GLN A 223 -12.02 11.48 5.20
C GLN A 223 -11.65 11.12 6.66
N GLN A 224 -11.78 9.85 7.08
CA GLN A 224 -11.44 9.33 8.41
C GLN A 224 -9.94 9.36 8.72
N ALA A 225 -9.08 9.43 7.72
CA ALA A 225 -7.65 9.61 7.91
C ALA A 225 -7.31 10.90 8.70
N ARG A 226 -8.22 11.89 8.75
CA ARG A 226 -8.05 13.13 9.52
C ARG A 226 -7.92 12.88 11.01
N SER A 227 -8.65 11.90 11.53
CA SER A 227 -8.69 11.54 12.96
C SER A 227 -7.92 10.26 13.28
N ALA A 228 -7.41 9.55 12.26
CA ALA A 228 -6.65 8.33 12.46
C ALA A 228 -5.31 8.61 13.18
N PRO A 229 -4.76 7.65 13.93
CA PRO A 229 -3.43 7.78 14.52
C PRO A 229 -2.35 7.97 13.44
N SER A 230 -1.32 8.78 13.74
CA SER A 230 -0.20 9.04 12.83
C SER A 230 0.83 7.92 12.91
N ILE A 231 1.10 7.26 11.79
CA ILE A 231 2.21 6.30 11.63
C ILE A 231 3.56 7.04 11.76
N VAL A 232 3.68 8.25 11.20
CA VAL A 232 4.88 9.08 11.30
C VAL A 232 5.26 9.30 12.77
N SER A 233 4.29 9.74 13.57
CA SER A 233 4.50 9.98 15.01
C SER A 233 4.79 8.67 15.77
N ALA A 234 4.04 7.60 15.48
CA ALA A 234 4.16 6.34 16.19
C ALA A 234 5.54 5.68 15.99
N PHE A 235 6.11 5.77 14.80
CA PHE A 235 7.43 5.22 14.46
C PHE A 235 8.58 6.22 14.63
N GLY A 236 8.32 7.47 15.01
CA GLY A 236 9.33 8.50 15.14
C GLY A 236 10.00 8.86 13.80
N LEU A 237 9.25 8.77 12.69
CA LEU A 237 9.75 9.10 11.37
C LEU A 237 9.90 10.62 11.20
N VAL A 238 10.93 11.02 10.48
CA VAL A 238 11.07 12.41 10.01
C VAL A 238 10.64 12.44 8.54
N VAL A 239 9.49 13.04 8.27
CA VAL A 239 9.01 13.30 6.92
C VAL A 239 9.28 14.77 6.60
N GLY A 240 10.11 15.01 5.59
CA GLY A 240 10.33 16.35 5.07
C GLY A 240 9.27 16.73 4.04
N PRO A 241 9.09 18.03 3.73
CA PRO A 241 8.36 18.41 2.54
C PRO A 241 9.06 17.76 1.35
N GLY A 242 8.39 16.86 0.67
CA GLY A 242 8.96 16.02 -0.39
C GLY A 242 9.76 16.86 -1.40
N HIS A 243 11.01 16.49 -1.59
CA HIS A 243 11.88 17.00 -2.65
C HIS A 243 11.48 16.46 -4.00
#